data_b2738c0293e6b38d0417b534ed052f89
#
_entry.id   b2738c0293e6b38d0417b534ed052f89
#
_cell.length_a   1.000
_cell.length_b   1.000
_cell.length_c   1.000
_cell.angle_alpha   90.00
_cell.angle_beta   90.00
_cell.angle_gamma   90.00
#
_symmetry.space_group_name_H-M   'P 1'
#
loop_
_entity.id
_entity.type
_entity.pdbx_description
1 polymer ?
#
loop_
_entity_poly.entity_id
_entity_poly.type
_entity_poly.pdbx_seq_one_letter_code
_entity_poly.pdbx_strand_id
1 'polypeptide(L)'
;MKKTAQGGLAPHQTAAASPLAEYRLHVSLDIANPLAQATISSPSHGVQRVQHHNGVLVKLQDKAWLDRDFVLTLHGLKDMAFAMASADATQPGQYTLLSSATAHWDAARTPPAPLRMKVLVDGSGSMQGDSNAQARDALDWLFHQLASQDEVSMTRFGDKPLHVLPRLQKCTEAYQRRLRSEARNIQADLGGTEMDSALQAVIRITTEDERLVEAASILLITDGEVWNIEHIVATVRQSGHRLFALGVGSAPAESLLRELAEVSGGACEMVSPQQNMQQAVARLLERMRHACAIDCRLESDGELLYQSPSPREISQGDTVHQWAQSCHKPLAAPRQRWTLSGQTLIHQAEQLLWDTDGVLPRLCAAQRLHDTTDTQRQRALAVQYQLVTPHTHFILVHTRAEGEKAQDLPKLQQVAQMQAAGLGGNGTVKHGGEEVNFSVPDNLMMRVASTHRHVPMNTPAVWRSSRTHAAGRIDSMANAGLDDIEIPAFLRRQAD
;
A
#
# COMPACT_ATOMS: atom_id res chain seq x y z
N MET A 1 18.21 10.53 25.03
CA MET A 1 18.33 10.76 23.59
C MET A 1 17.09 11.50 23.11
N LYS A 2 17.22 12.70 22.57
CA LYS A 2 16.08 13.45 22.02
C LYS A 2 15.62 12.72 20.76
N LYS A 3 14.37 12.23 20.74
CA LYS A 3 13.74 11.72 19.52
C LYS A 3 13.74 12.84 18.48
N THR A 4 14.54 12.72 17.44
CA THR A 4 14.42 13.57 16.26
C THR A 4 13.06 13.31 15.66
N ALA A 5 12.28 14.36 15.42
CA ALA A 5 11.00 14.26 14.77
C ALA A 5 11.19 13.61 13.38
N GLN A 6 10.35 12.66 13.02
CA GLN A 6 10.31 12.08 11.67
C GLN A 6 10.26 13.22 10.63
N GLY A 7 11.09 13.12 9.60
CA GLY A 7 11.11 14.08 8.50
C GLY A 7 11.95 15.35 8.70
N GLY A 8 12.81 15.43 9.71
CA GLY A 8 13.73 16.57 9.89
C GLY A 8 13.03 17.89 10.30
N LEU A 9 11.72 17.88 10.59
CA LEU A 9 10.97 19.02 11.06
C LEU A 9 11.27 19.28 12.56
N ALA A 10 11.35 20.55 12.96
CA ALA A 10 11.40 20.89 14.36
C ALA A 10 10.09 20.52 15.06
N PRO A 11 10.07 20.25 16.38
CA PRO A 11 8.85 19.85 17.10
C PRO A 11 7.65 20.77 16.93
N HIS A 12 7.89 22.07 16.70
CA HIS A 12 6.84 23.06 16.45
C HIS A 12 6.35 23.08 14.98
N GLN A 13 7.01 22.36 14.08
CA GLN A 13 6.66 22.22 12.66
C GLN A 13 5.93 20.89 12.38
N THR A 14 5.86 19.98 13.36
CA THR A 14 5.07 18.75 13.24
C THR A 14 3.60 19.08 13.50
N ALA A 15 2.73 18.67 12.57
CA ALA A 15 1.31 18.81 12.78
C ALA A 15 0.82 17.84 13.84
N ALA A 16 0.01 18.32 14.78
CA ALA A 16 -0.65 17.46 15.76
C ALA A 16 -1.91 16.86 15.13
N ALA A 17 -2.07 15.54 15.24
CA ALA A 17 -3.32 14.91 14.88
C ALA A 17 -4.43 15.33 15.84
N SER A 18 -5.59 15.72 15.34
CA SER A 18 -6.77 16.08 16.13
C SER A 18 -7.96 15.22 15.70
N PRO A 19 -8.67 14.61 16.64
CA PRO A 19 -9.88 13.86 16.34
C PRO A 19 -11.02 14.76 15.82
N LEU A 20 -10.92 16.07 16.02
CA LEU A 20 -11.91 17.05 15.56
C LEU A 20 -11.60 17.64 14.18
N ALA A 21 -10.43 17.35 13.61
CA ALA A 21 -10.10 17.83 12.29
C ALA A 21 -10.80 16.98 11.22
N GLU A 22 -11.56 17.63 10.34
CA GLU A 22 -12.27 17.00 9.23
C GLU A 22 -11.84 17.63 7.90
N TYR A 23 -11.17 16.84 7.08
CA TYR A 23 -10.78 17.25 5.72
C TYR A 23 -11.44 16.36 4.70
N ARG A 24 -12.12 16.97 3.72
CA ARG A 24 -12.73 16.26 2.60
C ARG A 24 -11.71 15.97 1.52
N LEU A 25 -11.83 14.78 0.92
CA LEU A 25 -11.07 14.39 -0.25
C LEU A 25 -11.96 14.42 -1.49
N HIS A 26 -11.51 15.13 -2.51
CA HIS A 26 -12.14 15.16 -3.83
C HIS A 26 -11.12 14.68 -4.85
N VAL A 27 -11.45 13.62 -5.58
CA VAL A 27 -10.63 13.09 -6.67
C VAL A 27 -11.52 12.91 -7.88
N SER A 28 -11.02 13.36 -9.03
CA SER A 28 -11.64 13.17 -10.34
C SER A 28 -10.55 12.73 -11.31
N LEU A 29 -10.67 11.54 -11.87
CA LEU A 29 -9.71 10.94 -12.78
C LEU A 29 -10.40 10.65 -14.11
N ASP A 30 -9.86 11.21 -15.18
CA ASP A 30 -10.27 10.87 -16.54
C ASP A 30 -9.32 9.81 -17.09
N ILE A 31 -9.84 8.62 -17.28
CA ILE A 31 -9.08 7.45 -17.74
C ILE A 31 -9.43 7.22 -19.20
N ALA A 32 -8.49 7.53 -20.07
CA ALA A 32 -8.67 7.38 -21.50
C ALA A 32 -8.60 5.89 -21.97
N ASN A 33 -9.19 5.61 -23.14
CA ASN A 33 -8.97 4.33 -23.81
C ASN A 33 -7.50 4.15 -24.21
N PRO A 34 -6.93 2.94 -24.13
CA PRO A 34 -7.62 1.67 -23.83
C PRO A 34 -7.72 1.33 -22.34
N LEU A 35 -7.14 2.08 -21.42
CA LEU A 35 -7.16 1.80 -19.96
C LEU A 35 -8.59 1.79 -19.39
N ALA A 36 -9.51 2.56 -19.98
CA ALA A 36 -10.92 2.61 -19.58
C ALA A 36 -11.66 1.26 -19.73
N GLN A 37 -11.09 0.31 -20.48
CA GLN A 37 -11.64 -1.05 -20.65
C GLN A 37 -11.30 -1.97 -19.47
N ALA A 38 -10.38 -1.56 -18.60
CA ALA A 38 -10.03 -2.30 -17.41
C ALA A 38 -11.20 -2.38 -16.41
N THR A 39 -11.17 -3.40 -15.55
CA THR A 39 -12.02 -3.43 -14.37
C THR A 39 -11.44 -2.49 -13.32
N ILE A 40 -12.11 -1.36 -13.11
CA ILE A 40 -11.65 -0.31 -12.19
C ILE A 40 -12.31 -0.52 -10.83
N SER A 41 -11.53 -0.55 -9.78
CA SER A 41 -12.00 -0.65 -8.38
C SER A 41 -11.14 0.16 -7.44
N SER A 42 -11.67 0.49 -6.27
CA SER A 42 -10.89 1.12 -5.21
C SER A 42 -11.16 0.38 -3.89
N PRO A 43 -10.13 -0.18 -3.25
CA PRO A 43 -10.27 -0.82 -1.93
C PRO A 43 -10.38 0.21 -0.79
N SER A 44 -9.91 1.44 -1.00
CA SER A 44 -9.83 2.47 0.04
C SER A 44 -11.05 3.39 0.09
N HIS A 45 -11.67 3.69 -1.05
CA HIS A 45 -12.77 4.65 -1.15
C HIS A 45 -13.87 4.16 -2.11
N GLY A 46 -15.11 4.53 -1.85
CA GLY A 46 -16.19 4.35 -2.83
C GLY A 46 -15.97 5.23 -4.06
N VAL A 47 -16.07 4.65 -5.26
CA VAL A 47 -15.91 5.37 -6.53
C VAL A 47 -17.15 5.25 -7.38
N GLN A 48 -17.47 6.33 -8.10
CA GLN A 48 -18.46 6.37 -9.17
C GLN A 48 -17.76 6.42 -10.51
N ARG A 49 -18.29 5.72 -11.51
CA ARG A 49 -17.76 5.64 -12.86
C ARG A 49 -18.78 6.16 -13.85
N VAL A 50 -18.37 7.10 -14.67
CA VAL A 50 -19.20 7.69 -15.74
C VAL A 50 -18.51 7.45 -17.07
N GLN A 51 -19.11 6.64 -17.93
CA GLN A 51 -18.59 6.37 -19.27
C GLN A 51 -18.78 7.58 -20.16
N HIS A 52 -17.79 7.88 -20.99
CA HIS A 52 -17.87 8.83 -22.09
C HIS A 52 -17.16 8.27 -23.34
N HIS A 53 -17.26 8.98 -24.47
CA HIS A 53 -16.82 8.44 -25.77
C HIS A 53 -15.32 8.10 -25.86
N ASN A 54 -14.46 8.78 -25.09
CA ASN A 54 -13.00 8.57 -25.10
C ASN A 54 -12.48 7.78 -23.89
N GLY A 55 -13.35 7.39 -22.94
CA GLY A 55 -12.87 6.75 -21.72
C GLY A 55 -13.89 6.71 -20.60
N VAL A 56 -13.40 6.72 -19.37
CA VAL A 56 -14.21 6.68 -18.15
C VAL A 56 -13.75 7.75 -17.17
N LEU A 57 -14.67 8.53 -16.67
CA LEU A 57 -14.45 9.47 -15.57
C LEU A 57 -14.75 8.77 -14.25
N VAL A 58 -13.73 8.67 -13.40
CA VAL A 58 -13.83 8.12 -12.05
C VAL A 58 -13.85 9.26 -11.05
N LYS A 59 -14.86 9.30 -10.20
CA LYS A 59 -14.99 10.27 -9.11
C LYS A 59 -15.17 9.56 -7.79
N LEU A 60 -14.68 10.17 -6.70
CA LEU A 60 -15.04 9.71 -5.37
C LEU A 60 -16.54 9.90 -5.12
N GLN A 61 -17.14 8.96 -4.38
CA GLN A 61 -18.48 9.13 -3.85
C GLN A 61 -18.50 10.30 -2.85
N ASP A 62 -19.66 10.96 -2.69
CA ASP A 62 -19.83 12.02 -1.72
C ASP A 62 -19.42 11.57 -0.31
N LYS A 63 -18.78 12.48 0.45
CA LYS A 63 -18.28 12.27 1.82
C LYS A 63 -17.01 11.44 1.94
N ALA A 64 -16.13 11.44 0.94
CA ALA A 64 -14.77 10.91 1.10
C ALA A 64 -13.93 11.81 2.04
N TRP A 65 -13.13 11.18 2.89
CA TRP A 65 -12.29 11.84 3.88
C TRP A 65 -10.81 11.68 3.55
N LEU A 66 -10.00 12.68 3.89
CA LEU A 66 -8.55 12.64 3.75
C LEU A 66 -7.92 11.95 5.01
N ASP A 67 -8.38 10.76 5.33
CA ASP A 67 -7.98 9.99 6.51
C ASP A 67 -7.18 8.73 6.17
N ARG A 68 -7.04 8.44 4.88
CA ARG A 68 -6.33 7.27 4.34
C ARG A 68 -5.87 7.51 2.91
N ASP A 69 -4.96 6.67 2.43
CA ASP A 69 -4.48 6.72 1.05
C ASP A 69 -5.62 6.42 0.06
N PHE A 70 -5.65 7.17 -1.04
CA PHE A 70 -6.54 6.85 -2.16
C PHE A 70 -5.88 5.82 -3.07
N VAL A 71 -6.48 4.65 -3.18
CA VAL A 71 -6.01 3.55 -4.02
C VAL A 71 -7.01 3.29 -5.13
N LEU A 72 -6.54 3.26 -6.37
CA LEU A 72 -7.32 2.85 -7.53
C LEU A 72 -6.61 1.69 -8.23
N THR A 73 -7.34 0.63 -8.48
CA THR A 73 -6.80 -0.58 -9.11
C THR A 73 -7.49 -0.80 -10.45
N LEU A 74 -6.68 -1.05 -11.48
CA LEU A 74 -7.12 -1.39 -12.82
C LEU A 74 -6.71 -2.84 -13.11
N HIS A 75 -7.68 -3.73 -13.26
CA HIS A 75 -7.47 -5.15 -13.53
C HIS A 75 -7.87 -5.52 -14.96
N GLY A 76 -7.29 -6.62 -15.46
CA GLY A 76 -7.67 -7.18 -16.76
C GLY A 76 -7.00 -6.51 -17.95
N LEU A 77 -5.95 -5.73 -17.71
CA LEU A 77 -5.08 -5.21 -18.77
C LEU A 77 -4.25 -6.37 -19.33
N LYS A 78 -4.48 -6.75 -20.57
CA LYS A 78 -3.73 -7.82 -21.27
C LYS A 78 -3.03 -7.22 -22.48
N ASP A 79 -1.81 -7.65 -22.74
CA ASP A 79 -1.00 -7.30 -23.92
C ASP A 79 -0.93 -5.80 -24.21
N MET A 80 -1.01 -4.98 -23.16
CA MET A 80 -0.92 -3.54 -23.31
C MET A 80 0.52 -3.07 -23.27
N ALA A 81 0.91 -2.34 -24.31
CA ALA A 81 2.12 -1.53 -24.31
C ALA A 81 1.75 -0.09 -24.66
N PHE A 82 2.32 0.84 -23.92
CA PHE A 82 2.06 2.27 -24.11
C PHE A 82 3.35 3.05 -23.90
N ALA A 83 3.55 4.11 -24.67
CA ALA A 83 4.74 4.95 -24.57
C ALA A 83 4.40 6.45 -24.63
N MET A 84 5.08 7.21 -23.83
CA MET A 84 5.01 8.68 -23.84
C MET A 84 6.39 9.31 -23.88
N ALA A 85 6.47 10.50 -24.48
CA ALA A 85 7.64 11.35 -24.45
C ALA A 85 7.26 12.79 -24.11
N SER A 86 8.17 13.52 -23.49
CA SER A 86 8.06 14.95 -23.22
C SER A 86 9.41 15.62 -23.37
N ALA A 87 9.43 16.86 -23.86
CA ALA A 87 10.61 17.70 -23.73
C ALA A 87 10.74 18.14 -22.26
N ASP A 88 11.99 18.15 -21.77
CA ASP A 88 12.25 18.60 -20.40
C ASP A 88 12.47 20.14 -20.37
N ALA A 89 11.45 20.85 -19.87
CA ALA A 89 11.52 22.31 -19.77
C ALA A 89 12.60 22.81 -18.78
N THR A 90 13.00 21.96 -17.82
CA THR A 90 14.05 22.28 -16.82
C THR A 90 15.45 21.96 -17.33
N GLN A 91 15.56 21.14 -18.37
CA GLN A 91 16.80 20.71 -19.02
C GLN A 91 16.66 20.84 -20.54
N PRO A 92 16.84 22.06 -21.12
CA PRO A 92 16.68 22.27 -22.54
C PRO A 92 17.52 21.30 -23.38
N GLY A 93 16.90 20.70 -24.38
CA GLY A 93 17.56 19.70 -25.25
C GLY A 93 17.52 18.27 -24.71
N GLN A 94 16.91 18.04 -23.54
CA GLN A 94 16.66 16.70 -23.03
C GLN A 94 15.19 16.32 -23.19
N TYR A 95 14.97 15.01 -23.29
CA TYR A 95 13.67 14.40 -23.45
C TYR A 95 13.49 13.30 -22.42
N THR A 96 12.30 13.22 -21.83
CA THR A 96 11.89 12.15 -20.95
C THR A 96 11.02 11.17 -21.69
N LEU A 97 11.25 9.90 -21.45
CA LEU A 97 10.55 8.78 -22.02
C LEU A 97 9.89 7.94 -20.91
N LEU A 98 8.68 7.52 -21.12
CA LEU A 98 8.00 6.50 -20.33
C LEU A 98 7.58 5.38 -21.31
N SER A 99 7.93 4.16 -21.00
CA SER A 99 7.37 2.97 -21.60
C SER A 99 6.70 2.12 -20.53
N SER A 100 5.46 1.74 -20.78
CA SER A 100 4.68 0.86 -19.89
C SER A 100 4.25 -0.35 -20.68
N ALA A 101 4.47 -1.55 -20.14
CA ALA A 101 4.03 -2.79 -20.78
C ALA A 101 3.48 -3.75 -19.73
N THR A 102 2.39 -4.44 -20.07
CA THR A 102 1.79 -5.47 -19.24
C THR A 102 2.44 -6.82 -19.56
N ALA A 103 2.92 -7.50 -18.53
CA ALA A 103 3.56 -8.80 -18.65
C ALA A 103 2.51 -9.87 -19.02
N HIS A 104 2.64 -10.40 -20.21
CA HIS A 104 1.82 -11.51 -20.66
C HIS A 104 2.65 -12.51 -21.47
N TRP A 105 2.52 -13.79 -21.11
CA TRP A 105 3.11 -14.92 -21.85
C TRP A 105 2.27 -16.16 -21.63
N ASP A 106 2.47 -17.15 -22.49
CA ASP A 106 1.78 -18.44 -22.38
C ASP A 106 2.31 -19.22 -21.17
N ALA A 107 1.50 -19.28 -20.11
CA ALA A 107 1.83 -19.98 -18.87
C ALA A 107 2.05 -21.51 -19.07
N ALA A 108 1.51 -22.10 -20.14
CA ALA A 108 1.71 -23.52 -20.45
C ALA A 108 3.18 -23.87 -20.75
N ARG A 109 4.00 -22.88 -21.09
CA ARG A 109 5.44 -23.07 -21.36
C ARG A 109 6.30 -23.17 -20.10
N THR A 110 5.78 -22.82 -18.95
CA THR A 110 6.50 -22.83 -17.68
C THR A 110 5.70 -23.54 -16.60
N PRO A 111 5.93 -24.84 -16.40
CA PRO A 111 5.21 -25.60 -15.38
C PRO A 111 5.49 -25.00 -13.99
N PRO A 112 4.49 -25.00 -13.08
CA PRO A 112 4.66 -24.46 -11.75
C PRO A 112 5.74 -25.22 -10.98
N ALA A 113 6.65 -24.47 -10.36
CA ALA A 113 7.70 -25.04 -9.51
C ALA A 113 7.16 -25.37 -8.10
N PRO A 114 7.77 -26.35 -7.39
CA PRO A 114 7.48 -26.57 -5.98
C PRO A 114 7.69 -25.29 -5.18
N LEU A 115 6.71 -24.96 -4.34
CA LEU A 115 6.70 -23.72 -3.58
C LEU A 115 7.37 -23.92 -2.20
N ARG A 116 8.27 -22.99 -1.83
CA ARG A 116 8.74 -22.81 -0.47
C ARG A 116 8.13 -21.52 0.07
N MET A 117 7.25 -21.65 1.08
CA MET A 117 6.49 -20.52 1.58
C MET A 117 6.58 -20.40 3.10
N LYS A 118 6.95 -19.24 3.57
CA LYS A 118 6.93 -18.84 4.99
C LYS A 118 5.74 -17.92 5.22
N VAL A 119 4.72 -18.41 5.91
CA VAL A 119 3.51 -17.62 6.21
C VAL A 119 3.75 -16.83 7.48
N LEU A 120 3.52 -15.53 7.41
CA LEU A 120 3.61 -14.57 8.51
C LEU A 120 2.29 -13.84 8.67
N VAL A 121 1.60 -14.08 9.77
CA VAL A 121 0.25 -13.53 10.01
C VAL A 121 0.26 -12.60 11.20
N ASP A 122 -0.25 -11.41 10.98
CA ASP A 122 -0.49 -10.45 12.03
C ASP A 122 -1.58 -10.95 12.99
N GLY A 123 -1.26 -10.99 14.26
CA GLY A 123 -2.16 -11.33 15.36
C GLY A 123 -2.34 -10.17 16.34
N SER A 124 -2.03 -8.94 15.91
CA SER A 124 -2.24 -7.73 16.71
C SER A 124 -3.73 -7.45 16.94
N GLY A 125 -4.01 -6.59 17.93
CA GLY A 125 -5.37 -6.26 18.30
C GLY A 125 -6.16 -5.56 17.18
N SER A 126 -5.50 -4.84 16.26
CA SER A 126 -6.13 -4.18 15.11
C SER A 126 -6.74 -5.16 14.10
N MET A 127 -6.18 -6.37 14.01
CA MET A 127 -6.69 -7.45 13.17
C MET A 127 -8.01 -8.06 13.67
N GLN A 128 -8.51 -7.68 14.84
CA GLN A 128 -9.74 -8.28 15.40
C GLN A 128 -10.98 -8.09 14.50
N GLY A 129 -11.91 -9.04 14.58
CA GLY A 129 -13.16 -9.01 13.82
C GLY A 129 -13.06 -9.61 12.43
N ASP A 130 -13.59 -8.89 11.42
CA ASP A 130 -13.74 -9.39 10.06
C ASP A 130 -12.38 -9.68 9.38
N SER A 131 -11.34 -8.88 9.65
CA SER A 131 -10.00 -9.08 9.09
C SER A 131 -9.40 -10.42 9.51
N ASN A 132 -9.51 -10.77 10.79
CA ASN A 132 -9.02 -12.05 11.31
C ASN A 132 -9.86 -13.25 10.80
N ALA A 133 -11.19 -13.10 10.72
CA ALA A 133 -12.06 -14.13 10.19
C ALA A 133 -11.75 -14.42 8.71
N GLN A 134 -11.61 -13.39 7.89
CA GLN A 134 -11.27 -13.53 6.48
C GLN A 134 -9.85 -14.09 6.29
N ALA A 135 -8.87 -13.70 7.14
CA ALA A 135 -7.52 -14.25 7.09
C ALA A 135 -7.52 -15.77 7.37
N ARG A 136 -8.31 -16.24 8.36
CA ARG A 136 -8.48 -17.67 8.64
C ARG A 136 -9.05 -18.43 7.45
N ASP A 137 -10.11 -17.91 6.84
CA ASP A 137 -10.77 -18.54 5.70
C ASP A 137 -9.86 -18.57 4.47
N ALA A 138 -9.12 -17.48 4.21
CA ALA A 138 -8.19 -17.39 3.12
C ALA A 138 -7.00 -18.33 3.29
N LEU A 139 -6.46 -18.46 4.50
CA LEU A 139 -5.38 -19.40 4.80
C LEU A 139 -5.83 -20.86 4.77
N ASP A 140 -7.03 -21.16 5.28
CA ASP A 140 -7.59 -22.53 5.18
C ASP A 140 -7.75 -22.94 3.71
N TRP A 141 -8.25 -22.01 2.87
CA TRP A 141 -8.34 -22.21 1.42
C TRP A 141 -6.94 -22.38 0.80
N LEU A 142 -5.99 -21.49 1.10
CA LEU A 142 -4.62 -21.53 0.57
C LEU A 142 -3.96 -22.88 0.86
N PHE A 143 -4.03 -23.34 2.11
CA PHE A 143 -3.41 -24.59 2.54
C PHE A 143 -4.04 -25.82 1.88
N HIS A 144 -5.30 -25.70 1.44
CA HIS A 144 -5.95 -26.72 0.63
C HIS A 144 -5.42 -26.80 -0.81
N GLN A 145 -4.89 -25.68 -1.36
CA GLN A 145 -4.35 -25.63 -2.72
C GLN A 145 -2.88 -26.10 -2.82
N LEU A 146 -2.24 -26.39 -1.69
CA LEU A 146 -0.83 -26.78 -1.69
C LEU A 146 -0.65 -28.22 -2.16
N ALA A 147 0.42 -28.45 -2.94
CA ALA A 147 0.83 -29.76 -3.40
C ALA A 147 1.73 -30.45 -2.37
N SER A 148 1.84 -31.77 -2.40
CA SER A 148 2.64 -32.55 -1.46
C SER A 148 4.14 -32.23 -1.47
N GLN A 149 4.65 -31.69 -2.60
CA GLN A 149 6.04 -31.24 -2.74
C GLN A 149 6.29 -29.82 -2.22
N ASP A 150 5.25 -29.05 -1.93
CA ASP A 150 5.41 -27.69 -1.36
C ASP A 150 5.89 -27.79 0.07
N GLU A 151 6.70 -26.80 0.48
CA GLU A 151 7.23 -26.69 1.84
C GLU A 151 6.70 -25.41 2.49
N VAL A 152 6.09 -25.53 3.67
CA VAL A 152 5.47 -24.39 4.34
C VAL A 152 5.85 -24.35 5.82
N SER A 153 6.03 -23.13 6.35
CA SER A 153 6.10 -22.81 7.77
C SER A 153 5.07 -21.75 8.12
N MET A 154 4.70 -21.62 9.39
CA MET A 154 3.72 -20.64 9.84
C MET A 154 4.16 -19.95 11.13
N THR A 155 4.13 -18.63 11.11
CA THR A 155 4.45 -17.75 12.23
C THR A 155 3.33 -16.73 12.39
N ARG A 156 2.91 -16.48 13.61
CA ARG A 156 2.08 -15.34 13.98
C ARG A 156 2.95 -14.28 14.62
N PHE A 157 2.56 -13.03 14.57
CA PHE A 157 3.28 -11.96 15.26
C PHE A 157 2.33 -10.90 15.83
N GLY A 158 2.83 -10.21 16.83
CA GLY A 158 2.25 -9.06 17.50
C GLY A 158 3.41 -8.33 18.18
N ASP A 159 3.42 -8.23 19.49
CA ASP A 159 4.57 -7.73 20.26
C ASP A 159 5.84 -8.60 20.07
N LYS A 160 5.66 -9.85 19.73
CA LYS A 160 6.75 -10.82 19.46
C LYS A 160 6.32 -11.83 18.41
N PRO A 161 7.29 -12.40 17.64
CA PRO A 161 7.00 -13.52 16.74
C PRO A 161 6.70 -14.79 17.53
N LEU A 162 5.64 -15.50 17.13
CA LEU A 162 5.22 -16.81 17.65
C LEU A 162 5.26 -17.83 16.51
N HIS A 163 6.27 -18.68 16.49
CA HIS A 163 6.40 -19.74 15.51
C HIS A 163 5.40 -20.88 15.81
N VAL A 164 4.28 -20.92 15.09
CA VAL A 164 3.27 -21.99 15.23
C VAL A 164 3.76 -23.27 14.60
N LEU A 165 4.35 -23.16 13.41
CA LEU A 165 5.02 -24.24 12.68
C LEU A 165 6.41 -23.74 12.30
N PRO A 166 7.43 -24.01 13.14
CA PRO A 166 8.70 -23.28 13.15
C PRO A 166 9.68 -23.65 12.02
N ARG A 167 9.37 -24.67 11.22
CA ARG A 167 10.26 -25.16 10.16
C ARG A 167 9.50 -25.31 8.84
N LEU A 168 10.19 -25.17 7.73
CA LEU A 168 9.67 -25.53 6.42
C LEU A 168 9.56 -27.04 6.31
N GLN A 169 8.33 -27.53 6.16
CA GLN A 169 7.99 -28.94 6.05
C GLN A 169 7.17 -29.20 4.81
N LYS A 170 7.35 -30.37 4.19
CA LYS A 170 6.57 -30.81 3.03
C LYS A 170 5.10 -30.95 3.39
N CYS A 171 4.24 -30.48 2.50
CA CYS A 171 2.79 -30.49 2.65
C CYS A 171 2.20 -31.89 2.46
N THR A 172 2.64 -32.88 3.25
CA THR A 172 1.96 -34.18 3.33
C THR A 172 0.51 -33.98 3.81
N GLU A 173 -0.38 -34.91 3.54
CA GLU A 173 -1.79 -34.82 3.97
C GLU A 173 -1.93 -34.57 5.48
N ALA A 174 -1.06 -35.18 6.29
CA ALA A 174 -1.04 -35.00 7.74
C ALA A 174 -0.62 -33.57 8.11
N TYR A 175 0.42 -33.05 7.45
CA TYR A 175 0.91 -31.70 7.69
C TYR A 175 -0.05 -30.63 7.18
N GLN A 176 -0.68 -30.85 6.03
CA GLN A 176 -1.71 -29.97 5.48
C GLN A 176 -2.93 -29.88 6.39
N ARG A 177 -3.38 -31.00 6.99
CA ARG A 177 -4.44 -30.99 8.01
C ARG A 177 -4.05 -30.18 9.25
N ARG A 178 -2.78 -30.28 9.67
CA ARG A 178 -2.25 -29.47 10.78
C ARG A 178 -2.21 -27.98 10.43
N LEU A 179 -1.67 -27.60 9.26
CA LEU A 179 -1.66 -26.21 8.77
C LEU A 179 -3.07 -25.60 8.81
N ARG A 180 -4.06 -26.33 8.30
CA ARG A 180 -5.46 -25.87 8.27
C ARG A 180 -6.06 -25.78 9.67
N SER A 181 -5.72 -26.69 10.58
CA SER A 181 -6.14 -26.60 11.98
C SER A 181 -5.58 -25.35 12.65
N GLU A 182 -4.28 -25.07 12.46
CA GLU A 182 -3.65 -23.87 13.02
C GLU A 182 -4.23 -22.59 12.41
N ALA A 183 -4.51 -22.57 11.09
CA ALA A 183 -5.14 -21.41 10.45
C ALA A 183 -6.50 -21.04 11.04
N ARG A 184 -7.33 -22.06 11.30
CA ARG A 184 -8.68 -21.86 11.91
C ARG A 184 -8.61 -21.35 13.34
N ASN A 185 -7.52 -21.61 14.04
CA ASN A 185 -7.32 -21.22 15.44
C ASN A 185 -6.58 -19.87 15.59
N ILE A 186 -6.28 -19.16 14.49
CA ILE A 186 -5.65 -17.82 14.56
C ILE A 186 -6.57 -16.87 15.32
N GLN A 187 -6.00 -16.14 16.27
CA GLN A 187 -6.68 -15.10 17.04
C GLN A 187 -5.87 -13.81 16.98
N ALA A 188 -6.50 -12.67 17.17
CA ALA A 188 -5.85 -11.38 17.27
C ALA A 188 -5.62 -11.06 18.76
N ASP A 189 -4.67 -11.79 19.38
CA ASP A 189 -4.43 -11.83 20.82
C ASP A 189 -2.96 -11.52 21.20
N LEU A 190 -2.14 -11.08 20.22
CA LEU A 190 -0.70 -10.90 20.41
C LEU A 190 -0.25 -9.46 20.67
N GLY A 191 -1.19 -8.55 20.94
CA GLY A 191 -0.88 -7.18 21.37
C GLY A 191 -0.54 -6.24 20.22
N GLY A 192 0.64 -5.62 20.22
CA GLY A 192 1.10 -4.66 19.22
C GLY A 192 1.59 -5.29 17.92
N THR A 193 2.32 -4.52 17.08
CA THR A 193 2.74 -4.94 15.72
C THR A 193 4.24 -4.70 15.53
N GLU A 194 5.07 -5.64 16.03
CA GLU A 194 6.53 -5.59 15.90
C GLU A 194 6.99 -6.33 14.63
N MET A 195 6.67 -5.78 13.46
CA MET A 195 6.91 -6.39 12.15
C MET A 195 8.41 -6.63 11.86
N ASP A 196 9.29 -5.72 12.27
CA ASP A 196 10.74 -5.87 12.03
C ASP A 196 11.29 -7.14 12.67
N SER A 197 11.02 -7.35 13.95
CA SER A 197 11.45 -8.56 14.67
C SER A 197 10.83 -9.82 14.08
N ALA A 198 9.57 -9.74 13.63
CA ALA A 198 8.86 -10.85 13.03
C ALA A 198 9.45 -11.26 11.67
N LEU A 199 9.76 -10.30 10.81
CA LEU A 199 10.39 -10.55 9.51
C LEU A 199 11.79 -11.13 9.68
N GLN A 200 12.61 -10.58 10.59
CA GLN A 200 13.92 -11.14 10.90
C GLN A 200 13.84 -12.60 11.38
N ALA A 201 12.85 -12.92 12.22
CA ALA A 201 12.65 -14.27 12.72
C ALA A 201 12.22 -15.24 11.60
N VAL A 202 11.31 -14.81 10.72
CA VAL A 202 10.81 -15.62 9.59
C VAL A 202 11.89 -15.84 8.54
N ILE A 203 12.72 -14.85 8.24
CA ILE A 203 13.85 -14.99 7.32
C ILE A 203 14.79 -16.13 7.76
N ARG A 204 15.01 -16.29 9.05
CA ARG A 204 15.90 -17.31 9.64
C ARG A 204 15.28 -18.71 9.76
N ILE A 205 14.01 -18.91 9.42
CA ILE A 205 13.38 -20.24 9.47
C ILE A 205 14.10 -21.19 8.52
N THR A 206 14.47 -22.37 9.05
CA THR A 206 15.17 -23.44 8.34
C THR A 206 14.21 -24.54 7.88
N THR A 207 14.71 -25.47 7.06
CA THR A 207 14.05 -26.74 6.75
C THR A 207 14.08 -27.70 7.96
N GLU A 208 13.41 -28.85 7.85
CA GLU A 208 13.49 -29.92 8.86
C GLU A 208 14.91 -30.40 9.11
N ASP A 209 15.76 -30.43 8.07
CA ASP A 209 17.17 -30.80 8.15
C ASP A 209 18.09 -29.66 8.64
N GLU A 210 17.51 -28.59 9.23
CA GLU A 210 18.22 -27.42 9.76
C GLU A 210 19.03 -26.63 8.72
N ARG A 211 18.70 -26.76 7.43
CA ARG A 211 19.33 -25.99 6.37
C ARG A 211 18.68 -24.61 6.25
N LEU A 212 19.50 -23.58 6.21
CA LEU A 212 19.04 -22.24 5.84
C LEU A 212 18.51 -22.25 4.41
N VAL A 213 17.40 -21.58 4.21
CA VAL A 213 16.77 -21.41 2.89
C VAL A 213 17.12 -20.02 2.41
N GLU A 214 17.99 -19.93 1.41
CA GLU A 214 18.47 -18.65 0.86
C GLU A 214 17.39 -17.87 0.13
N ALA A 215 16.41 -18.58 -0.46
CA ALA A 215 15.29 -17.97 -1.14
C ALA A 215 13.99 -18.74 -0.88
N ALA A 216 12.97 -18.04 -0.40
CA ALA A 216 11.60 -18.54 -0.25
C ALA A 216 10.62 -17.40 -0.45
N SER A 217 9.36 -17.72 -0.70
CA SER A 217 8.30 -16.73 -0.68
C SER A 217 7.83 -16.51 0.76
N ILE A 218 7.75 -15.25 1.21
CA ILE A 218 7.14 -14.87 2.49
C ILE A 218 5.75 -14.33 2.17
N LEU A 219 4.70 -14.98 2.68
CA LEU A 219 3.33 -14.44 2.63
C LEU A 219 3.05 -13.70 3.93
N LEU A 220 2.99 -12.38 3.85
CA LEU A 220 2.65 -11.49 4.97
C LEU A 220 1.18 -11.09 4.88
N ILE A 221 0.42 -11.33 5.96
CA ILE A 221 -0.97 -10.86 6.11
C ILE A 221 -1.02 -9.91 7.29
N THR A 222 -1.37 -8.63 7.06
CA THR A 222 -1.37 -7.58 8.09
C THR A 222 -2.30 -6.43 7.69
N ASP A 223 -2.73 -5.64 8.66
CA ASP A 223 -3.37 -4.34 8.42
C ASP A 223 -2.35 -3.18 8.29
N GLY A 224 -1.07 -3.43 8.52
CA GLY A 224 0.05 -2.59 8.11
C GLY A 224 0.44 -1.45 9.02
N GLU A 225 -0.01 -1.38 10.25
CA GLU A 225 0.53 -0.40 11.21
C GLU A 225 1.98 -0.76 11.58
N VAL A 226 2.96 0.00 11.09
CA VAL A 226 4.39 -0.31 11.27
C VAL A 226 5.23 0.91 11.58
N TRP A 227 6.22 0.69 12.45
CA TRP A 227 7.25 1.65 12.82
C TRP A 227 8.59 1.23 12.19
N ASN A 228 9.47 2.20 11.89
CA ASN A 228 10.84 1.95 11.41
C ASN A 228 10.95 1.33 10.00
N ILE A 229 10.26 1.91 9.06
CA ILE A 229 10.11 1.45 7.67
C ILE A 229 11.46 1.20 6.96
N GLU A 230 12.42 2.13 7.07
CA GLU A 230 13.71 2.05 6.37
C GLU A 230 14.50 0.79 6.73
N HIS A 231 14.51 0.42 8.01
CA HIS A 231 15.22 -0.78 8.47
C HIS A 231 14.55 -2.06 7.95
N ILE A 232 13.23 -2.12 7.94
CA ILE A 232 12.46 -3.27 7.44
C ILE A 232 12.72 -3.47 5.95
N VAL A 233 12.65 -2.40 5.15
CA VAL A 233 12.92 -2.41 3.72
C VAL A 233 14.35 -2.92 3.44
N ALA A 234 15.34 -2.43 4.18
CA ALA A 234 16.73 -2.90 4.04
C ALA A 234 16.89 -4.39 4.38
N THR A 235 16.25 -4.85 5.46
CA THR A 235 16.25 -6.26 5.90
C THR A 235 15.67 -7.18 4.83
N VAL A 236 14.50 -6.82 4.29
CA VAL A 236 13.83 -7.62 3.25
C VAL A 236 14.66 -7.64 1.97
N ARG A 237 15.18 -6.49 1.54
CA ARG A 237 16.03 -6.38 0.33
C ARG A 237 17.25 -7.31 0.40
N GLN A 238 17.89 -7.39 1.55
CA GLN A 238 19.11 -8.20 1.75
C GLN A 238 18.83 -9.69 1.94
N SER A 239 17.60 -10.06 2.29
CA SER A 239 17.28 -11.43 2.69
C SER A 239 17.28 -12.46 1.55
N GLY A 240 17.18 -12.02 0.30
CA GLY A 240 17.00 -12.91 -0.85
C GLY A 240 15.58 -13.52 -0.99
N HIS A 241 14.71 -13.31 0.01
CA HIS A 241 13.34 -13.79 -0.01
C HIS A 241 12.44 -12.87 -0.83
N ARG A 242 11.41 -13.43 -1.48
CA ARG A 242 10.33 -12.64 -2.11
C ARG A 242 9.21 -12.42 -1.10
N LEU A 243 8.79 -11.19 -0.89
CA LEU A 243 7.72 -10.87 0.03
C LEU A 243 6.43 -10.59 -0.73
N PHE A 244 5.41 -11.37 -0.44
CA PHE A 244 4.05 -11.22 -0.94
C PHE A 244 3.18 -10.70 0.18
N ALA A 245 2.73 -9.46 0.06
CA ALA A 245 1.97 -8.78 1.09
C ALA A 245 0.47 -8.80 0.78
N LEU A 246 -0.33 -9.15 1.76
CA LEU A 246 -1.77 -9.01 1.76
C LEU A 246 -2.16 -7.98 2.82
N GLY A 247 -2.41 -6.76 2.38
CA GLY A 247 -2.92 -5.69 3.23
C GLY A 247 -4.42 -5.86 3.45
N VAL A 248 -4.85 -5.93 4.70
CA VAL A 248 -6.26 -6.15 5.06
C VAL A 248 -6.81 -5.01 5.89
N GLY A 249 -8.12 -4.80 5.84
CA GLY A 249 -8.78 -3.78 6.66
C GLY A 249 -9.16 -2.50 5.90
N SER A 250 -9.52 -1.46 6.65
CA SER A 250 -10.04 -0.22 6.10
C SER A 250 -8.97 0.82 5.74
N ALA A 251 -7.76 0.68 6.25
CA ALA A 251 -6.66 1.63 6.04
C ALA A 251 -5.28 0.98 6.21
N PRO A 252 -4.97 -0.08 5.44
CA PRO A 252 -3.66 -0.69 5.51
C PRO A 252 -2.58 0.28 5.02
N ALA A 253 -1.35 0.15 5.53
CA ALA A 253 -0.19 0.95 5.10
C ALA A 253 0.29 0.50 3.71
N GLU A 254 -0.48 0.79 2.66
CA GLU A 254 -0.24 0.31 1.30
C GLU A 254 1.14 0.68 0.78
N SER A 255 1.56 1.93 0.95
CA SER A 255 2.86 2.41 0.45
C SER A 255 4.02 1.55 0.97
N LEU A 256 4.00 1.21 2.26
CA LEU A 256 5.01 0.33 2.84
C LEU A 256 4.92 -1.10 2.32
N LEU A 257 3.73 -1.70 2.33
CA LEU A 257 3.55 -3.08 1.90
C LEU A 257 3.92 -3.27 0.43
N ARG A 258 3.60 -2.27 -0.39
CA ARG A 258 4.00 -2.22 -1.80
C ARG A 258 5.53 -2.09 -1.94
N GLU A 259 6.17 -1.18 -1.19
CA GLU A 259 7.62 -1.02 -1.21
C GLU A 259 8.35 -2.32 -0.81
N LEU A 260 7.90 -2.99 0.25
CA LEU A 260 8.45 -4.27 0.69
C LEU A 260 8.34 -5.37 -0.38
N ALA A 261 7.20 -5.42 -1.07
CA ALA A 261 6.99 -6.35 -2.17
C ALA A 261 7.92 -6.04 -3.35
N GLU A 262 7.98 -4.77 -3.79
CA GLU A 262 8.80 -4.33 -4.93
C GLU A 262 10.29 -4.57 -4.72
N VAL A 263 10.83 -4.19 -3.56
CA VAL A 263 12.28 -4.35 -3.30
C VAL A 263 12.71 -5.81 -3.19
N SER A 264 11.77 -6.72 -2.93
CA SER A 264 12.03 -8.16 -2.81
C SER A 264 11.72 -8.94 -4.10
N GLY A 265 11.05 -8.33 -5.09
CA GLY A 265 10.54 -9.01 -6.28
C GLY A 265 9.27 -9.83 -6.02
N GLY A 266 8.52 -9.49 -4.98
CA GLY A 266 7.22 -10.08 -4.67
C GLY A 266 6.05 -9.27 -5.25
N ALA A 267 4.90 -9.34 -4.57
CA ALA A 267 3.69 -8.62 -4.97
C ALA A 267 2.88 -8.18 -3.75
N CYS A 268 2.10 -7.11 -3.91
CA CYS A 268 1.19 -6.61 -2.89
C CYS A 268 -0.24 -6.60 -3.39
N GLU A 269 -1.15 -7.16 -2.61
CA GLU A 269 -2.60 -7.11 -2.82
C GLU A 269 -3.25 -6.44 -1.62
N MET A 270 -4.23 -5.57 -1.90
CA MET A 270 -4.99 -4.89 -0.88
C MET A 270 -6.43 -5.40 -0.89
N VAL A 271 -6.96 -5.74 0.26
CA VAL A 271 -8.31 -6.29 0.41
C VAL A 271 -9.11 -5.46 1.38
N SER A 272 -10.17 -4.83 0.87
CA SER A 272 -11.14 -4.18 1.73
C SER A 272 -12.04 -5.20 2.44
N PRO A 273 -12.70 -4.83 3.55
CA PRO A 273 -13.58 -5.73 4.29
C PRO A 273 -14.73 -6.32 3.47
N GLN A 274 -15.04 -5.74 2.31
CA GLN A 274 -16.12 -6.20 1.41
C GLN A 274 -15.62 -7.08 0.26
N GLN A 275 -14.31 -7.21 0.08
CA GLN A 275 -13.72 -8.01 -0.98
C GLN A 275 -13.41 -9.43 -0.50
N ASN A 276 -13.41 -10.37 -1.44
CA ASN A 276 -13.06 -11.75 -1.14
C ASN A 276 -11.53 -11.91 -1.04
N MET A 277 -11.03 -12.05 0.20
CA MET A 277 -9.60 -12.24 0.48
C MET A 277 -9.03 -13.49 -0.20
N GLN A 278 -9.82 -14.56 -0.37
CA GLN A 278 -9.37 -15.78 -1.04
C GLN A 278 -8.94 -15.50 -2.49
N GLN A 279 -9.62 -14.60 -3.20
CA GLN A 279 -9.23 -14.24 -4.57
C GLN A 279 -7.89 -13.50 -4.62
N ALA A 280 -7.62 -12.62 -3.65
CA ALA A 280 -6.34 -11.95 -3.55
C ALA A 280 -5.20 -12.93 -3.24
N VAL A 281 -5.43 -13.84 -2.29
CA VAL A 281 -4.46 -14.91 -1.96
C VAL A 281 -4.25 -15.85 -3.15
N ALA A 282 -5.29 -16.15 -3.94
CA ALA A 282 -5.16 -16.95 -5.16
C ALA A 282 -4.22 -16.28 -6.18
N ARG A 283 -4.39 -14.97 -6.42
CA ARG A 283 -3.49 -14.22 -7.31
C ARG A 283 -2.05 -14.21 -6.81
N LEU A 284 -1.84 -14.03 -5.49
CA LEU A 284 -0.50 -14.11 -4.91
C LEU A 284 0.11 -15.51 -5.05
N LEU A 285 -0.68 -16.58 -4.84
CA LEU A 285 -0.22 -17.95 -4.99
C LEU A 285 0.19 -18.24 -6.45
N GLU A 286 -0.59 -17.79 -7.44
CA GLU A 286 -0.22 -17.90 -8.85
C GLU A 286 1.13 -17.22 -9.11
N ARG A 287 1.33 -16.00 -8.63
CA ARG A 287 2.60 -15.27 -8.78
C ARG A 287 3.78 -15.96 -8.11
N MET A 288 3.56 -16.62 -6.96
CA MET A 288 4.62 -17.38 -6.28
C MET A 288 5.06 -18.60 -7.08
N ARG A 289 4.16 -19.24 -7.81
CA ARG A 289 4.38 -20.52 -8.53
C ARG A 289 4.92 -20.35 -9.94
N HIS A 290 4.58 -19.27 -10.60
CA HIS A 290 4.96 -19.08 -12.00
C HIS A 290 6.35 -18.46 -12.14
N ALA A 291 7.02 -18.78 -13.24
CA ALA A 291 8.29 -18.17 -13.60
C ALA A 291 8.10 -16.66 -13.81
N CYS A 292 9.09 -15.89 -13.37
CA CYS A 292 9.15 -14.46 -13.55
C CYS A 292 10.12 -14.09 -14.66
N ALA A 293 9.81 -13.03 -15.41
CA ALA A 293 10.78 -12.41 -16.29
C ALA A 293 11.73 -11.51 -15.47
N ILE A 294 12.94 -11.36 -15.97
CA ILE A 294 14.02 -10.57 -15.38
C ILE A 294 14.68 -9.70 -16.45
N ASP A 295 15.66 -8.89 -16.06
CA ASP A 295 16.48 -8.07 -16.98
C ASP A 295 15.65 -7.17 -17.90
N CYS A 296 14.74 -6.39 -17.30
CA CYS A 296 14.01 -5.39 -18.07
C CYS A 296 14.95 -4.28 -18.53
N ARG A 297 15.08 -4.12 -19.85
CA ARG A 297 15.86 -3.06 -20.47
C ARG A 297 15.00 -2.27 -21.45
N LEU A 298 15.21 -0.96 -21.44
CA LEU A 298 14.60 -0.07 -22.40
C LEU A 298 15.56 0.19 -23.56
N GLU A 299 15.12 -0.03 -24.79
CA GLU A 299 15.84 0.26 -26.02
C GLU A 299 15.16 1.44 -26.74
N SER A 300 15.93 2.46 -27.11
CA SER A 300 15.48 3.65 -27.82
C SER A 300 16.42 4.01 -28.96
N ASP A 301 15.99 4.88 -29.85
CA ASP A 301 16.74 5.30 -31.05
C ASP A 301 17.99 6.14 -30.72
N GLY A 302 18.18 6.58 -29.49
CA GLY A 302 19.30 7.41 -29.04
C GLY A 302 19.92 6.91 -27.75
N GLU A 303 21.09 7.50 -27.44
CA GLU A 303 21.76 7.24 -26.15
C GLU A 303 20.91 7.73 -24.99
N LEU A 304 20.78 6.87 -23.98
CA LEU A 304 20.03 7.16 -22.76
C LEU A 304 20.98 7.75 -21.70
N LEU A 305 20.67 8.95 -21.21
CA LEU A 305 21.37 9.60 -20.09
C LEU A 305 20.99 8.96 -18.75
N TYR A 306 19.79 8.44 -18.67
CA TYR A 306 19.24 7.75 -17.51
C TYR A 306 18.25 6.70 -17.98
N GLN A 307 18.22 5.58 -17.28
CA GLN A 307 17.19 4.57 -17.34
C GLN A 307 16.86 4.12 -15.92
N SER A 308 15.57 3.95 -15.61
CA SER A 308 15.16 3.40 -14.33
C SER A 308 15.70 1.97 -14.14
N PRO A 309 16.02 1.56 -12.91
CA PRO A 309 16.47 0.20 -12.63
C PRO A 309 15.47 -0.86 -13.15
N SER A 310 16.01 -2.00 -13.56
CA SER A 310 15.17 -3.16 -13.88
C SER A 310 14.46 -3.65 -12.62
N PRO A 311 13.15 -3.92 -12.68
CA PRO A 311 12.51 -4.69 -11.61
C PRO A 311 13.27 -6.00 -11.38
N ARG A 312 13.35 -6.42 -10.14
CA ARG A 312 14.04 -7.66 -9.75
C ARG A 312 13.41 -8.88 -10.44
N GLU A 313 12.11 -8.92 -10.44
CA GLU A 313 11.29 -9.95 -11.07
C GLU A 313 10.03 -9.31 -11.66
N ILE A 314 9.53 -9.85 -12.74
CA ILE A 314 8.30 -9.44 -13.41
C ILE A 314 7.39 -10.65 -13.48
N SER A 315 6.28 -10.60 -12.79
CA SER A 315 5.27 -11.67 -12.81
C SER A 315 4.25 -11.45 -13.93
N GLN A 316 3.65 -12.53 -14.39
CA GLN A 316 2.55 -12.42 -15.35
C GLN A 316 1.41 -11.57 -14.78
N GLY A 317 0.93 -10.62 -15.58
CA GLY A 317 -0.09 -9.65 -15.18
C GLY A 317 0.45 -8.36 -14.57
N ASP A 318 1.77 -8.27 -14.29
CA ASP A 318 2.37 -7.00 -13.84
C ASP A 318 2.40 -5.98 -14.97
N THR A 319 2.25 -4.72 -14.61
CA THR A 319 2.54 -3.60 -15.50
C THR A 319 3.87 -2.98 -15.12
N VAL A 320 4.83 -3.05 -16.04
CA VAL A 320 6.19 -2.54 -15.83
C VAL A 320 6.32 -1.17 -16.47
N HIS A 321 6.67 -0.18 -15.65
CA HIS A 321 7.00 1.17 -16.09
C HIS A 321 8.51 1.35 -16.16
N GLN A 322 9.01 1.69 -17.34
CA GLN A 322 10.42 2.04 -17.54
C GLN A 322 10.54 3.50 -17.91
N TRP A 323 11.34 4.22 -17.12
CA TRP A 323 11.62 5.63 -17.31
C TRP A 323 13.00 5.81 -17.91
N ALA A 324 13.13 6.75 -18.84
CA ALA A 324 14.44 7.12 -19.38
C ALA A 324 14.54 8.61 -19.68
N GLN A 325 15.77 9.09 -19.78
CA GLN A 325 16.10 10.41 -20.32
C GLN A 325 17.11 10.29 -21.45
N SER A 326 16.93 11.09 -22.48
CA SER A 326 17.81 11.14 -23.66
C SER A 326 18.07 12.57 -24.08
N CYS A 327 19.24 12.84 -24.68
CA CYS A 327 19.52 14.11 -25.38
C CYS A 327 19.00 14.11 -26.82
N HIS A 328 18.48 12.99 -27.33
CA HIS A 328 17.91 12.89 -28.64
C HIS A 328 16.40 12.88 -28.59
N LYS A 329 15.76 13.64 -29.48
CA LYS A 329 14.31 13.60 -29.64
C LYS A 329 13.89 12.21 -30.13
N PRO A 330 13.06 11.46 -29.37
CA PRO A 330 12.65 10.14 -29.79
C PRO A 330 11.74 10.22 -31.02
N LEU A 331 11.99 9.38 -32.02
CA LEU A 331 11.22 9.30 -33.26
C LEU A 331 10.19 8.18 -33.22
N ALA A 332 10.44 7.14 -32.42
CA ALA A 332 9.57 5.99 -32.26
C ALA A 332 9.38 5.65 -30.78
N ALA A 333 8.36 4.83 -30.50
CA ALA A 333 8.14 4.29 -29.16
C ALA A 333 9.30 3.37 -28.75
N PRO A 334 9.87 3.55 -27.56
CA PRO A 334 10.93 2.68 -27.05
C PRO A 334 10.41 1.26 -26.85
N ARG A 335 11.33 0.28 -26.87
CA ARG A 335 11.04 -1.13 -26.65
C ARG A 335 11.46 -1.54 -25.24
N GLN A 336 10.62 -2.30 -24.57
CA GLN A 336 11.04 -3.04 -23.38
C GLN A 336 11.46 -4.45 -23.78
N ARG A 337 12.65 -4.85 -23.37
CA ARG A 337 13.17 -6.20 -23.53
C ARG A 337 13.22 -6.88 -22.17
N TRP A 338 12.61 -8.05 -22.05
CA TRP A 338 12.63 -8.87 -20.85
C TRP A 338 13.18 -10.25 -21.15
N THR A 339 13.74 -10.93 -20.15
CA THR A 339 14.23 -12.30 -20.26
C THR A 339 13.37 -13.22 -19.42
N LEU A 340 12.69 -14.20 -20.04
CA LEU A 340 11.90 -15.22 -19.39
C LEU A 340 12.48 -16.60 -19.71
N SER A 341 13.00 -17.32 -18.70
CA SER A 341 13.58 -18.66 -18.86
C SER A 341 14.58 -18.74 -20.04
N GLY A 342 15.42 -17.71 -20.20
CA GLY A 342 16.40 -17.61 -21.28
C GLY A 342 15.86 -17.16 -22.64
N GLN A 343 14.56 -16.92 -22.77
CA GLN A 343 13.95 -16.35 -23.97
C GLN A 343 13.77 -14.84 -23.84
N THR A 344 13.99 -14.11 -24.92
CA THR A 344 13.75 -12.67 -24.97
C THR A 344 12.30 -12.39 -25.35
N LEU A 345 11.62 -11.60 -24.53
CA LEU A 345 10.32 -11.02 -24.82
C LEU A 345 10.52 -9.52 -25.15
N ILE A 346 9.81 -9.03 -26.17
CA ILE A 346 9.88 -7.63 -26.59
C ILE A 346 8.47 -7.05 -26.56
N HIS A 347 8.34 -5.93 -25.84
CA HIS A 347 7.11 -5.16 -25.76
C HIS A 347 7.36 -3.75 -26.30
N GLN A 348 6.54 -3.32 -27.24
CA GLN A 348 6.62 -1.99 -27.83
C GLN A 348 5.21 -1.44 -28.06
N ALA A 349 5.01 -0.20 -27.71
CA ALA A 349 3.77 0.51 -28.03
C ALA A 349 3.70 0.80 -29.54
N GLU A 350 2.50 0.75 -30.10
CA GLU A 350 2.27 1.08 -31.51
C GLU A 350 2.54 2.55 -31.82
N GLN A 351 2.30 3.41 -30.84
CA GLN A 351 2.43 4.87 -30.98
C GLN A 351 3.20 5.47 -29.80
N LEU A 352 3.95 6.54 -30.11
CA LEU A 352 4.57 7.41 -29.11
C LEU A 352 3.68 8.63 -28.89
N LEU A 353 3.11 8.73 -27.70
CA LEU A 353 2.30 9.88 -27.29
C LEU A 353 3.21 11.01 -26.77
N TRP A 354 2.82 12.27 -27.02
CA TRP A 354 3.57 13.40 -26.51
C TRP A 354 2.81 14.08 -25.36
N ASP A 355 3.49 14.19 -24.22
CA ASP A 355 3.05 14.99 -23.09
C ASP A 355 3.40 16.47 -23.36
N THR A 356 2.39 17.28 -23.57
CA THR A 356 2.50 18.73 -23.83
C THR A 356 2.49 19.56 -22.55
N ASP A 357 2.05 18.98 -21.43
CA ASP A 357 1.91 19.67 -20.15
C ASP A 357 3.19 19.62 -19.31
N GLY A 358 4.18 18.85 -19.74
CA GLY A 358 5.49 18.73 -19.07
C GLY A 358 5.43 18.02 -17.72
N VAL A 359 4.47 17.13 -17.53
CA VAL A 359 4.31 16.34 -16.30
C VAL A 359 5.33 15.20 -16.25
N LEU A 360 5.64 14.61 -17.39
CA LEU A 360 6.49 13.42 -17.51
C LEU A 360 7.89 13.63 -16.93
N PRO A 361 8.61 14.75 -17.18
CA PRO A 361 9.92 15.01 -16.56
C PRO A 361 9.89 15.05 -15.03
N ARG A 362 8.81 15.57 -14.45
CA ARG A 362 8.65 15.61 -12.99
C ARG A 362 8.41 14.21 -12.41
N LEU A 363 7.61 13.38 -13.07
CA LEU A 363 7.40 11.99 -12.67
C LEU A 363 8.69 11.17 -12.79
N CYS A 364 9.45 11.35 -13.86
CA CYS A 364 10.77 10.73 -14.02
C CYS A 364 11.75 11.18 -12.93
N ALA A 365 11.74 12.47 -12.58
CA ALA A 365 12.56 12.98 -11.49
C ALA A 365 12.16 12.40 -10.14
N ALA A 366 10.86 12.18 -9.89
CA ALA A 366 10.37 11.49 -8.69
C ALA A 366 10.88 10.04 -8.65
N GLN A 367 10.87 9.33 -9.78
CA GLN A 367 11.45 7.98 -9.86
C GLN A 367 12.96 8.01 -9.57
N ARG A 368 13.71 8.96 -10.15
CA ARG A 368 15.15 9.11 -9.88
C ARG A 368 15.47 9.41 -8.42
N LEU A 369 14.58 10.13 -7.71
CA LEU A 369 14.72 10.33 -6.27
C LEU A 369 14.64 9.00 -5.51
N HIS A 370 13.76 8.10 -5.94
CA HIS A 370 13.62 6.78 -5.35
C HIS A 370 14.85 5.88 -5.61
N ASP A 371 15.47 6.04 -6.78
CA ASP A 371 16.60 5.21 -7.22
C ASP A 371 17.94 5.63 -6.59
N THR A 372 18.04 6.81 -5.98
CA THR A 372 19.28 7.31 -5.39
C THR A 372 19.22 7.41 -3.88
N THR A 373 20.29 6.97 -3.20
CA THR A 373 20.48 7.12 -1.76
C THR A 373 21.30 8.36 -1.38
N ASP A 374 21.85 9.09 -2.37
CA ASP A 374 22.63 10.30 -2.14
C ASP A 374 21.70 11.49 -1.84
N THR A 375 21.69 11.92 -0.58
CA THR A 375 20.87 13.02 -0.09
C THR A 375 21.11 14.35 -0.80
N GLN A 376 22.37 14.64 -1.23
CA GLN A 376 22.66 15.87 -1.96
C GLN A 376 22.03 15.83 -3.35
N ARG A 377 22.14 14.69 -4.03
CA ARG A 377 21.52 14.48 -5.34
C ARG A 377 20.00 14.48 -5.25
N GLN A 378 19.42 13.87 -4.21
CA GLN A 378 17.99 13.93 -3.95
C GLN A 378 17.51 15.38 -3.79
N ARG A 379 18.21 16.17 -2.98
CA ARG A 379 17.87 17.60 -2.77
C ARG A 379 17.97 18.41 -4.06
N ALA A 380 19.03 18.20 -4.83
CA ALA A 380 19.22 18.90 -6.11
C ALA A 380 18.08 18.59 -7.10
N LEU A 381 17.73 17.31 -7.27
CA LEU A 381 16.61 16.89 -8.11
C LEU A 381 15.26 17.44 -7.61
N ALA A 382 15.01 17.39 -6.31
CA ALA A 382 13.78 17.88 -5.72
C ALA A 382 13.58 19.39 -5.95
N VAL A 383 14.63 20.18 -5.76
CA VAL A 383 14.58 21.63 -6.03
C VAL A 383 14.42 21.92 -7.51
N GLN A 384 15.17 21.22 -8.37
CA GLN A 384 15.13 21.42 -9.82
C GLN A 384 13.74 21.16 -10.41
N TYR A 385 13.07 20.07 -10.00
CA TYR A 385 11.75 19.68 -10.51
C TYR A 385 10.60 20.08 -9.60
N GLN A 386 10.86 20.88 -8.55
CA GLN A 386 9.87 21.36 -7.58
C GLN A 386 9.08 20.22 -6.94
N LEU A 387 9.80 19.21 -6.44
CA LEU A 387 9.21 18.05 -5.76
C LEU A 387 9.29 18.22 -4.24
N VAL A 388 8.25 17.82 -3.55
CA VAL A 388 8.22 17.76 -2.09
C VAL A 388 8.85 16.44 -1.63
N THR A 389 9.86 16.53 -0.77
CA THR A 389 10.60 15.37 -0.26
C THR A 389 10.90 15.58 1.23
N PRO A 390 11.38 14.58 1.98
CA PRO A 390 11.85 14.77 3.36
C PRO A 390 12.95 15.84 3.50
N HIS A 391 13.62 16.22 2.39
CA HIS A 391 14.73 17.17 2.37
C HIS A 391 14.35 18.55 1.82
N THR A 392 13.09 18.76 1.41
CA THR A 392 12.59 20.01 0.82
C THR A 392 11.25 20.39 1.39
N HIS A 393 10.97 21.70 1.42
CA HIS A 393 9.70 22.22 1.91
C HIS A 393 9.03 23.06 0.83
N PHE A 394 7.72 22.99 0.79
CA PHE A 394 6.92 23.86 -0.07
C PHE A 394 6.63 25.16 0.68
N ILE A 395 7.00 26.30 0.08
CA ILE A 395 6.75 27.62 0.62
C ILE A 395 5.84 28.38 -0.34
N LEU A 396 4.67 28.77 0.15
CA LEU A 396 3.78 29.67 -0.57
C LEU A 396 4.08 31.12 -0.14
N VAL A 397 4.52 31.93 -1.08
CA VAL A 397 4.78 33.35 -0.83
C VAL A 397 3.69 34.17 -1.51
N HIS A 398 2.93 34.91 -0.72
CA HIS A 398 1.98 35.89 -1.22
C HIS A 398 2.58 37.29 -1.08
N THR A 399 2.88 37.96 -2.19
CA THR A 399 3.38 39.33 -2.19
C THR A 399 2.19 40.29 -2.11
N ARG A 400 2.11 41.04 -1.01
CA ARG A 400 1.09 42.07 -0.82
C ARG A 400 1.65 43.45 -1.19
N ALA A 401 0.79 44.36 -1.60
CA ALA A 401 1.13 45.76 -1.81
C ALA A 401 1.62 46.37 -0.47
N GLU A 402 2.42 47.43 -0.54
CA GLU A 402 3.07 48.00 0.65
C GLU A 402 2.10 48.45 1.75
N GLY A 403 0.94 48.97 1.36
CA GLY A 403 -0.14 49.36 2.27
C GLY A 403 -0.94 48.22 2.90
N GLU A 404 -0.78 47.01 2.40
CA GLU A 404 -1.46 45.77 2.90
C GLU A 404 -0.56 44.88 3.74
N LYS A 405 0.71 45.27 3.90
CA LYS A 405 1.66 44.54 4.73
C LYS A 405 1.29 44.67 6.21
N ALA A 406 1.20 43.53 6.88
CA ALA A 406 1.01 43.52 8.33
C ALA A 406 2.23 44.18 9.01
N GLN A 407 1.98 45.02 10.00
CA GLN A 407 3.03 45.70 10.78
C GLN A 407 3.58 44.79 11.91
N ASP A 408 2.83 43.74 12.26
CA ASP A 408 3.17 42.79 13.30
C ASP A 408 3.74 41.48 12.72
N LEU A 409 4.51 40.76 13.55
CA LEU A 409 4.97 39.42 13.22
C LEU A 409 3.77 38.47 13.10
N PRO A 410 3.75 37.61 12.07
CA PRO A 410 2.65 36.65 11.90
C PRO A 410 2.56 35.71 13.10
N LYS A 411 1.35 35.52 13.60
CA LYS A 411 1.12 34.54 14.68
C LYS A 411 1.27 33.13 14.09
N LEU A 412 2.08 32.31 14.76
CA LEU A 412 2.17 30.90 14.43
C LEU A 412 0.82 30.26 14.71
N GLN A 413 0.19 29.71 13.67
CA GLN A 413 -1.03 28.92 13.80
C GLN A 413 -0.70 27.47 13.47
N GLN A 414 -1.02 26.59 14.40
CA GLN A 414 -0.90 25.15 14.17
C GLN A 414 -2.17 24.65 13.50
N VAL A 415 -2.03 24.07 12.30
CA VAL A 415 -3.13 23.40 11.61
C VAL A 415 -3.14 21.96 12.06
N ALA A 416 -4.23 21.54 12.70
CA ALA A 416 -4.38 20.17 13.15
C ALA A 416 -4.54 19.24 11.94
N GLN A 417 -3.88 18.08 11.95
CA GLN A 417 -4.09 17.03 10.96
C GLN A 417 -5.26 16.13 11.35
N MET A 418 -5.96 15.61 10.34
CA MET A 418 -6.98 14.60 10.55
C MET A 418 -6.33 13.30 11.04
N GLN A 419 -6.99 12.62 11.98
CA GLN A 419 -6.53 11.33 12.46
C GLN A 419 -6.71 10.28 11.37
N ALA A 420 -5.69 9.44 11.17
CA ALA A 420 -5.77 8.36 10.19
C ALA A 420 -6.89 7.37 10.56
N ALA A 421 -7.56 6.83 9.54
CA ALA A 421 -8.55 5.80 9.74
C ALA A 421 -7.90 4.54 10.32
N GLY A 422 -8.53 3.95 11.33
CA GLY A 422 -7.98 2.77 12.03
C GLY A 422 -7.18 3.10 13.29
N LEU A 423 -6.65 4.30 13.43
CA LEU A 423 -5.92 4.70 14.64
C LEU A 423 -6.91 4.91 15.80
N GLY A 424 -6.78 4.12 16.88
CA GLY A 424 -7.65 4.19 18.05
C GLY A 424 -9.05 3.62 17.83
N GLY A 425 -9.16 2.60 17.00
CA GLY A 425 -10.41 1.97 16.58
C GLY A 425 -11.30 1.51 17.73
N ASN A 426 -12.16 2.40 18.24
CA ASN A 426 -13.34 2.06 19.02
C ASN A 426 -14.44 1.69 18.04
N GLY A 427 -14.45 0.46 17.53
CA GLY A 427 -15.46 -0.05 16.64
C GLY A 427 -16.27 -1.14 17.31
N THR A 428 -17.59 -1.09 17.16
CA THR A 428 -18.48 -2.21 17.52
C THR A 428 -18.63 -3.11 16.29
N VAL A 429 -18.19 -4.35 16.37
CA VAL A 429 -18.42 -5.37 15.34
C VAL A 429 -19.46 -6.34 15.87
N LYS A 430 -20.54 -6.58 15.09
CA LYS A 430 -21.54 -7.59 15.40
C LYS A 430 -21.18 -8.89 14.69
N HIS A 431 -20.92 -9.93 15.45
CA HIS A 431 -20.77 -11.29 14.94
C HIS A 431 -21.86 -12.16 15.57
N GLY A 432 -22.69 -12.80 14.74
CA GLY A 432 -23.66 -13.80 15.18
C GLY A 432 -24.72 -13.35 16.19
N GLY A 433 -25.06 -12.05 16.23
CA GLY A 433 -26.12 -11.53 17.13
C GLY A 433 -25.62 -10.98 18.46
N GLU A 434 -24.35 -11.11 18.80
CA GLU A 434 -23.74 -10.49 19.98
C GLU A 434 -22.89 -9.28 19.61
N GLU A 435 -23.02 -8.20 20.40
CA GLU A 435 -22.19 -7.01 20.29
C GLU A 435 -20.89 -7.21 21.08
N VAL A 436 -19.76 -7.22 20.38
CA VAL A 436 -18.44 -7.21 21.02
C VAL A 436 -17.91 -5.77 20.97
N ASN A 437 -17.82 -5.14 22.13
CA ASN A 437 -17.20 -3.82 22.27
C ASN A 437 -15.71 -3.97 22.43
N PHE A 438 -14.96 -3.34 21.55
CA PHE A 438 -13.52 -3.21 21.68
C PHE A 438 -13.21 -1.96 22.47
N SER A 439 -12.60 -2.09 23.62
CA SER A 439 -12.15 -0.99 24.45
C SER A 439 -10.70 -1.17 24.87
N VAL A 440 -10.02 -0.07 24.83
CA VAL A 440 -8.88 0.40 25.64
C VAL A 440 -8.48 -0.54 26.81
N PRO A 441 -7.17 -0.66 27.14
CA PRO A 441 -6.65 -1.58 28.16
C PRO A 441 -7.32 -1.46 29.52
N ASP A 442 -7.35 -2.56 30.23
CA ASP A 442 -8.09 -2.95 31.44
C ASP A 442 -8.21 -1.99 32.64
N ASN A 443 -7.83 -0.73 32.54
CA ASN A 443 -7.88 0.20 33.69
C ASN A 443 -9.12 1.09 33.74
N LEU A 444 -10.05 0.98 32.81
CA LEU A 444 -11.27 1.80 32.78
C LEU A 444 -12.49 0.97 32.36
N MET A 445 -13.02 0.18 33.30
CA MET A 445 -14.34 -0.46 33.15
C MET A 445 -15.46 0.51 33.52
N MET A 446 -16.31 0.89 32.58
CA MET A 446 -17.68 1.28 32.86
C MET A 446 -18.66 0.73 31.82
N ARG A 447 -19.64 -0.01 32.28
CA ARG A 447 -20.77 -0.54 31.49
C ARG A 447 -21.74 0.57 31.13
N VAL A 448 -22.05 0.73 29.86
CA VAL A 448 -23.24 1.47 29.42
C VAL A 448 -24.00 0.67 28.38
N ALA A 449 -25.27 0.40 28.70
CA ALA A 449 -26.23 -0.18 27.77
C ALA A 449 -26.85 0.91 26.90
N SER A 450 -26.77 0.82 25.58
CA SER A 450 -27.50 1.69 24.67
C SER A 450 -28.26 0.90 23.60
N THR A 451 -29.53 1.21 23.49
CA THR A 451 -30.44 0.70 22.46
C THR A 451 -30.23 1.45 21.15
N HIS A 452 -29.85 0.76 20.06
CA HIS A 452 -29.71 1.39 18.75
C HIS A 452 -30.42 0.65 17.61
N ARG A 453 -30.97 1.46 16.69
CA ARG A 453 -31.65 1.08 15.45
C ARG A 453 -30.70 0.39 14.47
N HIS A 454 -31.19 -0.63 13.79
CA HIS A 454 -30.48 -1.37 12.74
C HIS A 454 -30.07 -0.50 11.55
N VAL A 455 -28.78 -0.57 11.18
CA VAL A 455 -28.22 -0.05 9.92
C VAL A 455 -27.60 -1.25 9.17
N PRO A 456 -27.76 -1.36 7.83
CA PRO A 456 -27.26 -2.51 7.08
C PRO A 456 -25.75 -2.69 7.17
N MET A 457 -25.29 -3.94 7.26
CA MET A 457 -23.90 -4.37 7.48
C MET A 457 -22.92 -4.08 6.32
N ASN A 458 -23.38 -3.45 5.23
CA ASN A 458 -22.59 -3.26 4.01
C ASN A 458 -21.77 -1.97 3.97
N THR A 459 -21.73 -1.21 5.05
CA THR A 459 -20.93 0.03 5.13
C THR A 459 -19.84 -0.10 6.20
N PRO A 460 -18.60 0.35 5.96
CA PRO A 460 -17.55 0.45 6.97
C PRO A 460 -18.06 1.15 8.23
N ALA A 461 -17.56 0.77 9.41
CA ALA A 461 -18.00 1.32 10.69
C ALA A 461 -17.95 2.86 10.73
N VAL A 462 -16.97 3.46 10.09
CA VAL A 462 -16.80 4.89 9.88
C VAL A 462 -17.94 5.53 9.06
N TRP A 463 -18.65 4.76 8.23
CA TRP A 463 -19.71 5.26 7.33
C TRP A 463 -21.12 4.99 7.85
N ARG A 464 -21.25 4.31 8.98
CA ARG A 464 -22.57 3.92 9.54
C ARG A 464 -23.23 5.00 10.39
N SER A 465 -22.53 6.10 10.71
CA SER A 465 -23.14 7.19 11.45
C SER A 465 -23.74 8.23 10.49
N SER A 466 -25.02 8.55 10.69
CA SER A 466 -25.69 9.67 10.05
C SER A 466 -25.24 11.06 10.61
N ARG A 467 -24.35 11.04 11.59
CA ARG A 467 -23.73 12.20 12.23
C ARG A 467 -22.46 12.61 11.49
N THR A 468 -22.04 13.84 11.63
CA THR A 468 -20.74 14.31 11.15
C THR A 468 -19.64 13.48 11.80
N HIS A 469 -18.51 13.31 11.11
CA HIS A 469 -17.36 12.54 11.62
C HIS A 469 -16.84 13.11 12.94
N ALA A 470 -16.91 14.46 13.12
CA ALA A 470 -16.56 15.14 14.34
C ALA A 470 -17.54 14.81 15.50
N ALA A 471 -18.84 14.84 15.22
CA ALA A 471 -19.85 14.51 16.23
C ALA A 471 -19.74 13.05 16.70
N GLY A 472 -19.49 12.10 15.79
CA GLY A 472 -19.25 10.70 16.15
C GLY A 472 -17.99 10.49 17.00
N ARG A 473 -16.94 11.29 16.79
CA ARG A 473 -15.73 11.27 17.60
C ARG A 473 -15.94 11.91 18.97
N ILE A 474 -16.68 13.01 19.04
CA ILE A 474 -17.04 13.65 20.32
C ILE A 474 -17.84 12.69 21.18
N ASP A 475 -18.83 11.99 20.62
CA ASP A 475 -19.61 10.99 21.35
C ASP A 475 -18.72 9.85 21.88
N SER A 476 -17.74 9.39 21.08
CA SER A 476 -16.79 8.36 21.52
C SER A 476 -15.83 8.84 22.61
N MET A 477 -15.42 10.12 22.58
CA MET A 477 -14.57 10.74 23.59
C MET A 477 -15.36 11.00 24.89
N ALA A 478 -16.61 11.45 24.82
CA ALA A 478 -17.49 11.59 25.97
C ALA A 478 -17.76 10.25 26.65
N ASN A 479 -17.97 9.18 25.87
CA ASN A 479 -18.11 7.81 26.38
C ASN A 479 -16.80 7.24 26.98
N ALA A 480 -15.65 7.81 26.63
CA ALA A 480 -14.34 7.46 27.20
C ALA A 480 -14.01 8.22 28.50
N GLY A 481 -14.94 9.00 29.04
CA GLY A 481 -14.80 9.67 30.34
C GLY A 481 -14.06 11.01 30.30
N LEU A 482 -13.95 11.65 29.12
CA LEU A 482 -13.45 13.02 29.02
C LEU A 482 -14.55 14.01 29.44
N ASP A 483 -14.23 14.89 30.37
CA ASP A 483 -15.16 15.89 30.91
C ASP A 483 -15.60 16.89 29.82
N ASP A 484 -16.88 17.26 29.82
CA ASP A 484 -17.48 18.28 28.95
C ASP A 484 -16.76 19.64 28.94
N ILE A 485 -15.94 19.89 29.97
CA ILE A 485 -15.16 21.13 30.12
C ILE A 485 -14.04 21.25 29.07
N GLU A 486 -13.54 20.14 28.53
CA GLU A 486 -12.47 20.13 27.55
C GLU A 486 -12.95 20.37 26.10
N ILE A 487 -14.26 20.32 25.86
CA ILE A 487 -14.85 20.56 24.55
C ILE A 487 -15.18 22.05 24.40
N PRO A 488 -14.53 22.78 23.46
CA PRO A 488 -14.84 24.19 23.23
C PRO A 488 -16.31 24.44 22.94
N ALA A 489 -16.89 25.49 23.54
CA ALA A 489 -18.32 25.81 23.49
C ALA A 489 -18.89 25.97 22.07
N PHE A 490 -18.08 26.34 21.06
CA PHE A 490 -18.49 26.45 19.66
C PHE A 490 -18.69 25.09 18.99
N LEU A 491 -17.98 24.05 19.43
CA LEU A 491 -18.13 22.69 18.90
C LEU A 491 -19.34 21.97 19.49
N ARG A 492 -19.78 22.35 20.70
CA ARG A 492 -21.01 21.82 21.29
C ARG A 492 -22.26 22.26 20.52
N ARG A 493 -22.26 23.45 19.90
CA ARG A 493 -23.36 23.95 19.08
C ARG A 493 -23.44 23.34 17.66
N GLN A 494 -22.39 22.66 17.20
CA GLN A 494 -22.38 21.98 15.91
C GLN A 494 -22.83 20.51 16.00
N ALA A 495 -22.94 19.98 17.22
CA ALA A 495 -23.36 18.60 17.47
C ALA A 495 -24.89 18.44 17.64
N ASP A 496 -25.62 19.53 17.86
CA ASP A 496 -27.07 19.60 17.86
C ASP A 496 -27.57 19.90 16.44
#